data_eafadc3ee7052e93fdb762cf24c1a92e
#
_entry.id   eafadc3ee7052e93fdb762cf24c1a92e
#
_cell.length_a   1.000
_cell.length_b   1.000
_cell.length_c   1.000
_cell.angle_alpha   90.00
_cell.angle_beta   90.00
_cell.angle_gamma   90.00
#
_symmetry.space_group_name_H-M   'P 1'
#
loop_
_entity.id
_entity.type
_entity.pdbx_description
1 polymer ?
#
loop_
_entity_poly.entity_id
_entity_poly.type
_entity_poly.pdbx_seq_one_letter_code
_entity_poly.pdbx_strand_id
1 'polypeptide(L)'
;MSVPRSVIGNQAARRIFMARQGLCHPPHLRQDKDALHRLIQQLGFVQVDSIRTVERAHHMILFARNQTYRPEHLRQLLEEDRRLFEHWTHDAAIIPTAFYPHWRRRFELSEDGLRERWRKWRPKEKSGDQHIGFEDMMDGVRAHITQNGPTMSRDLKRKSPPRTAGKNGWWQWHPSKTALEFLWRTGDLCVSRRDGFQKVYDLSNRVIPEHIHREEAHSKEDFVDWACSAALDRLGFAAPGELA
;
A
#
# COMPACT_ATOMS: atom_id res chain seq x y z
N MET A 1 -32.51 -31.20 -4.73
CA MET A 1 -33.41 -30.00 -4.76
C MET A 1 -32.55 -28.82 -5.16
N SER A 2 -32.81 -28.19 -6.32
CA SER A 2 -32.08 -27.00 -6.72
C SER A 2 -32.55 -25.80 -5.88
N VAL A 3 -31.66 -25.14 -5.19
CA VAL A 3 -31.96 -23.87 -4.53
C VAL A 3 -32.43 -22.88 -5.61
N PRO A 4 -33.60 -22.24 -5.46
CA PRO A 4 -34.08 -21.28 -6.45
C PRO A 4 -33.04 -20.15 -6.57
N ARG A 5 -32.54 -19.95 -7.79
CA ARG A 5 -31.61 -18.84 -8.07
C ARG A 5 -32.38 -17.53 -7.91
N SER A 6 -32.05 -16.78 -6.87
CA SER A 6 -32.57 -15.41 -6.71
C SER A 6 -31.92 -14.49 -7.76
N VAL A 7 -32.75 -13.79 -8.52
CA VAL A 7 -32.30 -12.82 -9.53
C VAL A 7 -32.31 -11.43 -8.91
N ILE A 8 -31.17 -10.76 -8.93
CA ILE A 8 -31.06 -9.35 -8.50
C ILE A 8 -31.22 -8.47 -9.76
N GLY A 9 -32.26 -7.64 -9.79
CA GLY A 9 -32.45 -6.70 -10.89
C GLY A 9 -31.38 -5.58 -10.89
N ASN A 10 -31.02 -5.06 -12.05
CA ASN A 10 -29.94 -4.08 -12.23
C ASN A 10 -30.05 -2.85 -11.31
N GLN A 11 -31.27 -2.36 -11.04
CA GLN A 11 -31.48 -1.22 -10.16
C GLN A 11 -31.13 -1.56 -8.69
N ALA A 12 -31.49 -2.75 -8.23
CA ALA A 12 -31.16 -3.24 -6.89
C ALA A 12 -29.66 -3.49 -6.75
N ALA A 13 -29.04 -4.15 -7.75
CA ALA A 13 -27.60 -4.38 -7.81
C ALA A 13 -26.81 -3.06 -7.72
N ARG A 14 -27.18 -2.05 -8.50
CA ARG A 14 -26.57 -0.73 -8.47
C ARG A 14 -26.68 -0.08 -7.08
N ARG A 15 -27.85 -0.15 -6.46
CA ARG A 15 -28.05 0.42 -5.11
C ARG A 15 -27.19 -0.28 -4.06
N ILE A 16 -27.13 -1.61 -4.10
CA ILE A 16 -26.29 -2.40 -3.21
C ILE A 16 -24.82 -1.97 -3.36
N PHE A 17 -24.32 -1.96 -4.59
CA PHE A 17 -22.93 -1.58 -4.86
C PHE A 17 -22.62 -0.15 -4.39
N MET A 18 -23.47 0.83 -4.70
CA MET A 18 -23.27 2.22 -4.26
C MET A 18 -23.28 2.34 -2.74
N ALA A 19 -24.18 1.61 -2.05
CA ALA A 19 -24.21 1.61 -0.59
C ALA A 19 -22.93 1.02 0.01
N ARG A 20 -22.44 -0.10 -0.53
CA ARG A 20 -21.18 -0.71 -0.11
C ARG A 20 -19.97 0.20 -0.38
N GLN A 21 -20.02 0.99 -1.44
CA GLN A 21 -18.98 1.98 -1.76
C GLN A 21 -19.11 3.30 -0.99
N GLY A 22 -20.02 3.40 0.00
CA GLY A 22 -20.20 4.60 0.83
C GLY A 22 -20.79 5.81 0.08
N LEU A 23 -21.47 5.59 -1.05
CA LEU A 23 -22.00 6.65 -1.93
C LEU A 23 -23.49 6.94 -1.72
N CYS A 24 -24.15 6.29 -0.75
CA CYS A 24 -25.58 6.46 -0.47
C CYS A 24 -25.85 7.30 0.79
N HIS A 25 -24.82 7.73 1.51
CA HIS A 25 -24.99 8.58 2.68
C HIS A 25 -25.10 10.06 2.28
N PRO A 26 -25.86 10.89 3.04
CA PRO A 26 -25.87 12.33 2.81
C PRO A 26 -24.44 12.90 2.90
N PRO A 27 -23.94 13.56 1.84
CA PRO A 27 -22.53 13.94 1.75
C PRO A 27 -22.13 15.05 2.75
N HIS A 28 -23.10 15.76 3.31
CA HIS A 28 -22.87 16.90 4.19
C HIS A 28 -22.89 16.56 5.69
N LEU A 29 -23.19 15.30 6.05
CA LEU A 29 -23.14 14.90 7.45
C LEU A 29 -21.71 15.05 7.97
N ARG A 30 -21.58 15.78 9.09
CA ARG A 30 -20.28 15.97 9.73
C ARG A 30 -19.67 14.62 10.11
N GLN A 31 -18.50 14.35 9.55
CA GLN A 31 -17.72 13.18 9.88
C GLN A 31 -16.47 13.57 10.66
N ASP A 32 -16.27 12.91 11.77
CA ASP A 32 -15.04 12.95 12.54
C ASP A 32 -13.99 11.96 11.97
N LYS A 33 -12.83 11.94 12.59
CA LYS A 33 -11.74 11.05 12.26
C LYS A 33 -12.11 9.57 12.35
N ASP A 34 -12.92 9.18 13.33
CA ASP A 34 -13.36 7.79 13.50
C ASP A 34 -14.34 7.37 12.42
N ALA A 35 -15.24 8.24 12.00
CA ALA A 35 -16.13 7.98 10.88
C ALA A 35 -15.35 7.84 9.55
N LEU A 36 -14.29 8.66 9.34
CA LEU A 36 -13.38 8.51 8.21
C LEU A 36 -12.66 7.15 8.24
N HIS A 37 -12.18 6.72 9.41
CA HIS A 37 -11.55 5.42 9.55
C HIS A 37 -12.51 4.28 9.20
N ARG A 38 -13.75 4.29 9.72
CA ARG A 38 -14.78 3.29 9.39
C ARG A 38 -15.09 3.26 7.89
N LEU A 39 -15.16 4.43 7.23
CA LEU A 39 -15.35 4.51 5.78
C LEU A 39 -14.19 3.82 5.04
N ILE A 40 -12.94 4.07 5.43
CA ILE A 40 -11.78 3.43 4.78
C ILE A 40 -11.77 1.92 5.04
N GLN A 41 -12.17 1.46 6.22
CA GLN A 41 -12.35 0.04 6.51
C GLN A 41 -13.41 -0.60 5.60
N GLN A 42 -14.54 0.07 5.41
CA GLN A 42 -15.60 -0.37 4.51
C GLN A 42 -15.11 -0.48 3.06
N LEU A 43 -14.35 0.50 2.58
CA LEU A 43 -13.76 0.49 1.24
C LEU A 43 -12.64 -0.55 1.08
N GLY A 44 -11.97 -0.86 2.17
CA GLY A 44 -10.82 -1.78 2.23
C GLY A 44 -9.49 -1.12 1.92
N PHE A 45 -9.44 -0.19 0.99
CA PHE A 45 -8.28 0.65 0.70
C PHE A 45 -8.69 1.93 -0.02
N VAL A 46 -7.77 2.89 -0.06
CA VAL A 46 -7.90 4.12 -0.85
C VAL A 46 -6.63 4.31 -1.67
N GLN A 47 -6.76 4.29 -3.00
CA GLN A 47 -5.60 4.45 -3.91
C GLN A 47 -4.92 5.80 -3.73
N VAL A 48 -3.60 5.80 -3.67
CA VAL A 48 -2.75 6.99 -3.60
C VAL A 48 -2.16 7.27 -4.97
N ASP A 49 -2.44 8.45 -5.52
CA ASP A 49 -1.87 8.86 -6.80
C ASP A 49 -1.09 10.17 -6.63
N SER A 50 -0.01 10.30 -7.39
CA SER A 50 0.84 11.49 -7.42
C SER A 50 0.26 12.62 -8.28
N ILE A 51 -0.61 12.31 -9.23
CA ILE A 51 -1.21 13.28 -10.15
C ILE A 51 -2.14 14.21 -9.37
N ARG A 52 -1.96 15.51 -9.57
CA ARG A 52 -2.76 16.57 -8.95
C ARG A 52 -3.16 17.59 -9.99
N THR A 53 -4.28 17.35 -10.65
CA THR A 53 -4.89 18.35 -11.56
C THR A 53 -5.76 19.32 -10.77
N VAL A 54 -6.69 18.83 -9.97
CA VAL A 54 -7.51 19.59 -9.01
C VAL A 54 -7.03 19.21 -7.60
N GLU A 55 -7.15 17.96 -7.24
CA GLU A 55 -6.60 17.38 -6.01
C GLU A 55 -6.21 15.92 -6.28
N ARG A 56 -5.42 15.29 -5.37
CA ARG A 56 -4.98 13.91 -5.51
C ARG A 56 -6.14 12.93 -5.37
N ALA A 57 -6.05 11.80 -6.06
CA ALA A 57 -7.11 10.79 -6.13
C ALA A 57 -7.65 10.37 -4.76
N HIS A 58 -6.79 10.08 -3.77
CA HIS A 58 -7.23 9.69 -2.43
C HIS A 58 -8.08 10.76 -1.74
N HIS A 59 -7.75 12.04 -1.90
CA HIS A 59 -8.57 13.12 -1.37
C HIS A 59 -9.90 13.25 -2.12
N MET A 60 -9.89 13.12 -3.45
CA MET A 60 -11.10 13.14 -4.26
C MET A 60 -12.03 11.96 -3.95
N ILE A 61 -11.48 10.76 -3.78
CA ILE A 61 -12.22 9.54 -3.41
C ILE A 61 -12.95 9.75 -2.07
N LEU A 62 -12.27 10.29 -1.08
CA LEU A 62 -12.84 10.51 0.26
C LEU A 62 -13.82 11.68 0.27
N PHE A 63 -13.51 12.77 -0.40
CA PHE A 63 -14.41 13.93 -0.53
C PHE A 63 -15.71 13.60 -1.27
N ALA A 64 -15.65 12.76 -2.32
CA ALA A 64 -16.84 12.33 -3.06
C ALA A 64 -17.84 11.54 -2.18
N ARG A 65 -17.37 10.96 -1.08
CA ARG A 65 -18.21 10.22 -0.11
C ARG A 65 -18.67 11.07 1.05
N ASN A 66 -17.88 12.08 1.40
CA ASN A 66 -18.25 13.04 2.42
C ASN A 66 -17.56 14.39 2.19
N GLN A 67 -18.37 15.43 1.96
CA GLN A 67 -17.88 16.79 1.66
C GLN A 67 -17.37 17.52 2.92
N THR A 68 -17.53 16.95 4.11
CA THR A 68 -16.92 17.46 5.34
C THR A 68 -15.54 16.84 5.60
N TYR A 69 -15.05 15.99 4.71
CA TYR A 69 -13.72 15.38 4.74
C TYR A 69 -12.63 16.44 4.91
N ARG A 70 -11.64 16.12 5.74
CA ARG A 70 -10.45 16.95 5.95
C ARG A 70 -9.20 16.11 5.77
N PRO A 71 -8.25 16.51 4.91
CA PRO A 71 -6.97 15.82 4.72
C PRO A 71 -6.21 15.60 6.01
N GLU A 72 -6.37 16.50 6.99
CA GLU A 72 -5.72 16.41 8.29
C GLU A 72 -6.16 15.17 9.09
N HIS A 73 -7.44 14.80 9.04
CA HIS A 73 -7.91 13.55 9.67
C HIS A 73 -7.24 12.31 9.07
N LEU A 74 -7.06 12.30 7.75
CA LEU A 74 -6.35 11.20 7.08
C LEU A 74 -4.88 11.15 7.50
N ARG A 75 -4.21 12.30 7.58
CA ARG A 75 -2.83 12.40 8.05
C ARG A 75 -2.69 11.89 9.49
N GLN A 76 -3.58 12.28 10.39
CA GLN A 76 -3.58 11.81 11.78
C GLN A 76 -3.74 10.30 11.86
N LEU A 77 -4.69 9.71 11.13
CA LEU A 77 -4.89 8.26 11.09
C LEU A 77 -3.65 7.50 10.59
N LEU A 78 -2.93 8.07 9.62
CA LEU A 78 -1.72 7.48 9.03
C LEU A 78 -0.49 7.67 9.92
N GLU A 79 -0.25 8.91 10.38
CA GLU A 79 1.06 9.32 10.90
C GLU A 79 1.09 9.35 12.44
N GLU A 80 -0.03 9.59 13.12
CA GLU A 80 -0.13 9.71 14.57
C GLU A 80 -0.79 8.48 15.20
N ASP A 81 -2.03 8.19 14.81
CA ASP A 81 -2.81 7.09 15.38
C ASP A 81 -2.37 5.71 14.90
N ARG A 82 -1.67 5.64 13.76
CA ARG A 82 -1.23 4.39 13.11
C ARG A 82 -2.37 3.38 12.87
N ARG A 83 -3.58 3.87 12.66
CA ARG A 83 -4.75 3.06 12.32
C ARG A 83 -4.84 2.74 10.83
N LEU A 84 -4.05 3.42 10.01
CA LEU A 84 -3.86 3.21 8.59
C LEU A 84 -2.37 3.07 8.29
N PHE A 85 -2.04 2.33 7.23
CA PHE A 85 -0.68 2.24 6.69
C PHE A 85 -0.73 2.32 5.16
N GLU A 86 0.40 2.65 4.55
CA GLU A 86 0.52 2.70 3.09
C GLU A 86 1.27 1.48 2.57
N HIS A 87 0.65 0.77 1.63
CA HIS A 87 1.29 -0.36 0.96
C HIS A 87 0.80 -0.49 -0.50
N TRP A 88 1.28 -1.53 -1.17
CA TRP A 88 0.94 -1.85 -2.55
C TRP A 88 -0.26 -2.78 -2.63
N THR A 89 -1.26 -2.40 -3.42
CA THR A 89 -2.35 -3.27 -3.86
C THR A 89 -2.16 -3.61 -5.35
N HIS A 90 -2.86 -2.97 -6.26
CA HIS A 90 -2.55 -2.87 -7.70
C HIS A 90 -1.73 -1.60 -7.98
N ASP A 91 -1.76 -0.62 -7.07
CA ASP A 91 -0.96 0.58 -6.99
C ASP A 91 -0.73 0.93 -5.51
N ALA A 92 -0.02 2.03 -5.21
CA ALA A 92 0.11 2.52 -3.84
C ALA A 92 -1.28 2.83 -3.25
N ALA A 93 -1.53 2.38 -2.05
CA ALA A 93 -2.82 2.51 -1.39
C ALA A 93 -2.70 2.69 0.11
N ILE A 94 -3.65 3.42 0.68
CA ILE A 94 -3.86 3.55 2.13
C ILE A 94 -4.79 2.42 2.56
N ILE A 95 -4.39 1.67 3.56
CA ILE A 95 -5.00 0.41 4.00
C ILE A 95 -5.22 0.45 5.52
N PRO A 96 -6.33 -0.08 6.05
CA PRO A 96 -6.50 -0.23 7.48
C PRO A 96 -5.41 -1.09 8.13
N THR A 97 -4.78 -0.61 9.20
CA THR A 97 -3.70 -1.33 9.89
C THR A 97 -4.18 -2.66 10.47
N ALA A 98 -5.47 -2.80 10.79
CA ALA A 98 -6.09 -4.06 11.18
C ALA A 98 -5.97 -5.17 10.12
N PHE A 99 -5.67 -4.83 8.86
CA PHE A 99 -5.45 -5.81 7.80
C PHE A 99 -3.99 -6.25 7.67
N TYR A 100 -3.08 -5.67 8.45
CA TYR A 100 -1.65 -5.96 8.36
C TYR A 100 -1.30 -7.44 8.56
N PRO A 101 -1.91 -8.21 9.49
CA PRO A 101 -1.64 -9.65 9.63
C PRO A 101 -1.96 -10.44 8.34
N HIS A 102 -3.04 -10.10 7.63
CA HIS A 102 -3.36 -10.68 6.32
C HIS A 102 -2.38 -10.22 5.23
N TRP A 103 -1.85 -8.98 5.33
CA TRP A 103 -0.87 -8.44 4.39
C TRP A 103 0.48 -9.17 4.45
N ARG A 104 0.84 -9.81 5.57
CA ARG A 104 2.06 -10.63 5.69
C ARG A 104 2.13 -11.71 4.62
N ARG A 105 1.01 -12.37 4.33
CA ARG A 105 0.95 -13.35 3.23
C ARG A 105 1.23 -12.72 1.86
N ARG A 106 0.79 -11.49 1.64
CA ARG A 106 1.11 -10.75 0.41
C ARG A 106 2.57 -10.33 0.34
N PHE A 107 3.22 -10.07 1.47
CA PHE A 107 4.65 -9.80 1.49
C PHE A 107 5.44 -11.02 0.99
N GLU A 108 5.16 -12.19 1.52
CA GLU A 108 5.78 -13.46 1.08
C GLU A 108 5.58 -13.70 -0.42
N LEU A 109 4.34 -13.63 -0.90
CA LEU A 109 4.02 -13.81 -2.31
C LEU A 109 4.69 -12.76 -3.23
N SER A 110 4.89 -11.55 -2.73
CA SER A 110 5.57 -10.49 -3.46
C SER A 110 7.07 -10.70 -3.52
N GLU A 111 7.67 -11.27 -2.48
CA GLU A 111 9.11 -11.45 -2.36
C GLU A 111 9.67 -12.32 -3.47
N ASP A 112 9.10 -13.51 -3.70
CA ASP A 112 9.55 -14.44 -4.73
C ASP A 112 9.52 -13.81 -6.13
N GLY A 113 8.39 -13.19 -6.47
CA GLY A 113 8.22 -12.53 -7.77
C GLY A 113 9.14 -11.30 -7.96
N LEU A 114 9.41 -10.57 -6.88
CA LEU A 114 10.34 -9.44 -6.89
C LEU A 114 11.78 -9.94 -7.01
N ARG A 115 12.21 -10.94 -6.23
CA ARG A 115 13.54 -11.52 -6.30
C ARG A 115 13.85 -12.04 -7.69
N GLU A 116 12.92 -12.75 -8.34
CA GLU A 116 13.07 -13.23 -9.71
C GLU A 116 13.20 -12.09 -10.71
N ARG A 117 12.38 -11.06 -10.62
CA ARG A 117 12.45 -9.86 -11.47
C ARG A 117 13.79 -9.14 -11.32
N TRP A 118 14.33 -9.10 -10.11
CA TRP A 118 15.54 -8.36 -9.78
C TRP A 118 16.81 -9.13 -10.11
N ARG A 119 16.79 -10.46 -10.05
CA ARG A 119 17.87 -11.31 -10.61
C ARG A 119 18.06 -11.06 -12.10
N LYS A 120 16.97 -10.79 -12.84
CA LYS A 120 17.02 -10.46 -14.27
C LYS A 120 17.51 -9.03 -14.54
N TRP A 121 17.38 -8.14 -13.55
CA TRP A 121 17.85 -6.76 -13.63
C TRP A 121 19.27 -6.63 -13.07
N ARG A 122 20.23 -7.32 -13.65
CA ARG A 122 21.65 -7.06 -13.36
C ARG A 122 22.05 -5.77 -14.05
N PRO A 123 22.65 -4.77 -13.35
CA PRO A 123 23.32 -3.67 -14.02
C PRO A 123 24.35 -4.29 -14.98
N LYS A 124 24.33 -3.90 -16.26
CA LYS A 124 25.33 -4.35 -17.21
C LYS A 124 26.71 -3.98 -16.66
N GLU A 125 27.54 -4.99 -16.43
CA GLU A 125 28.91 -4.83 -15.95
C GLU A 125 29.66 -3.85 -16.83
N LYS A 126 30.14 -2.76 -16.25
CA LYS A 126 31.29 -2.04 -16.77
C LYS A 126 32.48 -2.52 -15.95
N SER A 127 33.46 -3.08 -16.61
CA SER A 127 34.70 -3.56 -16.02
C SER A 127 35.30 -2.47 -15.12
N GLY A 128 35.46 -2.77 -13.83
CA GLY A 128 36.17 -1.93 -12.89
C GLY A 128 35.40 -1.47 -11.64
N ASP A 129 34.05 -1.54 -11.58
CA ASP A 129 33.30 -1.16 -10.40
C ASP A 129 33.07 -2.38 -9.47
N GLN A 130 33.33 -2.21 -8.18
CA GLN A 130 32.93 -3.18 -7.17
C GLN A 130 31.41 -3.30 -7.18
N HIS A 131 30.90 -4.42 -7.64
CA HIS A 131 29.48 -4.76 -7.58
C HIS A 131 29.03 -4.92 -6.14
N ILE A 132 28.22 -3.98 -5.64
CA ILE A 132 27.44 -4.22 -4.44
C ILE A 132 26.38 -5.25 -4.83
N GLY A 133 26.38 -6.40 -4.17
CA GLY A 133 25.38 -7.44 -4.35
C GLY A 133 23.98 -6.92 -4.00
N PHE A 134 22.95 -7.60 -4.52
CA PHE A 134 21.56 -7.24 -4.21
C PHE A 134 21.29 -7.29 -2.70
N GLU A 135 21.74 -8.34 -2.02
CA GLU A 135 21.56 -8.53 -0.58
C GLU A 135 22.33 -7.46 0.21
N ASP A 136 23.59 -7.18 -0.14
CA ASP A 136 24.39 -6.14 0.50
C ASP A 136 23.74 -4.76 0.43
N MET A 137 23.05 -4.49 -0.69
CA MET A 137 22.32 -3.23 -0.87
C MET A 137 21.08 -3.16 0.05
N MET A 138 20.34 -4.27 0.19
CA MET A 138 19.20 -4.35 1.10
C MET A 138 19.66 -4.16 2.55
N ASP A 139 20.72 -4.88 2.94
CA ASP A 139 21.28 -4.81 4.29
C ASP A 139 21.84 -3.41 4.59
N GLY A 140 22.49 -2.79 3.63
CA GLY A 140 22.98 -1.42 3.75
C GLY A 140 21.85 -0.40 3.97
N VAL A 141 20.74 -0.52 3.25
CA VAL A 141 19.56 0.35 3.43
C VAL A 141 18.89 0.08 4.77
N ARG A 142 18.72 -1.20 5.15
CA ARG A 142 18.14 -1.59 6.44
C ARG A 142 18.98 -1.07 7.60
N ALA A 143 20.30 -1.26 7.55
CA ALA A 143 21.23 -0.77 8.57
C ALA A 143 21.20 0.77 8.66
N HIS A 144 21.15 1.47 7.51
CA HIS A 144 21.05 2.93 7.51
C HIS A 144 19.79 3.42 8.24
N ILE A 145 18.61 2.85 7.92
CA ILE A 145 17.35 3.24 8.56
C ILE A 145 17.35 2.86 10.05
N THR A 146 17.93 1.71 10.39
CA THR A 146 18.06 1.28 11.80
C THR A 146 18.83 2.32 12.62
N GLN A 147 19.93 2.84 12.09
CA GLN A 147 20.85 3.77 12.78
C GLN A 147 20.37 5.23 12.71
N ASN A 148 19.81 5.66 11.59
CA ASN A 148 19.52 7.08 11.33
C ASN A 148 18.03 7.42 11.40
N GLY A 149 17.14 6.41 11.54
CA GLY A 149 15.69 6.60 11.58
C GLY A 149 15.05 6.80 10.19
N PRO A 150 13.86 7.41 10.16
CA PRO A 150 13.06 7.56 8.94
C PRO A 150 13.84 8.24 7.81
N THR A 151 13.82 7.62 6.61
CA THR A 151 14.72 7.98 5.50
C THR A 151 13.95 8.12 4.20
N MET A 152 14.28 9.13 3.40
CA MET A 152 13.79 9.31 2.02
C MET A 152 14.81 8.79 1.00
N SER A 153 14.32 8.45 -0.19
CA SER A 153 15.22 7.98 -1.26
C SER A 153 16.29 9.01 -1.65
N ARG A 154 16.04 10.30 -1.44
CA ARG A 154 17.02 11.37 -1.70
C ARG A 154 18.18 11.35 -0.71
N ASP A 155 17.96 10.91 0.52
CA ASP A 155 18.97 10.90 1.58
C ASP A 155 20.02 9.80 1.35
N LEU A 156 19.63 8.72 0.71
CA LEU A 156 20.52 7.62 0.31
C LEU A 156 21.35 7.94 -0.94
N LYS A 157 20.89 8.84 -1.80
CA LYS A 157 21.63 9.22 -3.02
C LYS A 157 22.97 9.92 -2.74
N ARG A 158 23.09 10.60 -1.61
CA ARG A 158 24.30 11.33 -1.25
C ARG A 158 25.50 10.44 -0.92
N LYS A 159 25.26 9.15 -0.66
CA LYS A 159 26.31 8.16 -0.30
C LYS A 159 26.69 7.20 -1.43
N SER A 160 26.08 7.33 -2.58
CA SER A 160 26.35 6.47 -3.73
C SER A 160 27.21 7.19 -4.77
N PRO A 161 28.15 6.50 -5.46
CA PRO A 161 28.98 7.14 -6.47
C PRO A 161 28.12 7.72 -7.61
N PRO A 162 28.60 8.82 -8.26
CA PRO A 162 27.87 9.45 -9.35
C PRO A 162 27.71 8.48 -10.52
N ARG A 163 26.47 8.36 -11.02
CA ARG A 163 26.18 7.54 -12.19
C ARG A 163 26.84 8.13 -13.42
N THR A 164 27.67 7.36 -14.11
CA THR A 164 28.02 7.67 -15.50
C THR A 164 26.75 7.55 -16.35
N ALA A 165 26.36 8.65 -17.01
CA ALA A 165 25.19 8.73 -17.85
C ALA A 165 25.30 7.74 -19.05
N GLY A 166 24.68 6.59 -18.93
CA GLY A 166 24.46 5.69 -20.07
C GLY A 166 23.26 6.17 -20.88
N LYS A 167 23.37 6.14 -22.19
CA LYS A 167 22.45 6.70 -23.20
C LYS A 167 21.04 6.06 -23.28
N ASN A 168 20.59 5.26 -22.36
CA ASN A 168 19.32 4.54 -22.46
C ASN A 168 18.41 4.75 -21.24
N GLY A 169 17.39 5.58 -21.41
CA GLY A 169 16.11 5.47 -20.74
C GLY A 169 15.91 6.34 -19.49
N TRP A 170 14.87 7.12 -19.51
CA TRP A 170 14.27 7.93 -18.44
C TRP A 170 13.98 7.14 -17.13
N TRP A 171 13.98 5.81 -17.15
CA TRP A 171 13.50 4.91 -16.10
C TRP A 171 14.58 4.11 -15.36
N GLN A 172 15.84 4.50 -15.45
CA GLN A 172 16.87 3.84 -14.66
C GLN A 172 16.80 4.30 -13.20
N TRP A 173 16.21 3.47 -12.37
CA TRP A 173 16.11 3.71 -10.93
C TRP A 173 17.50 3.62 -10.28
N HIS A 174 17.74 4.53 -9.33
CA HIS A 174 18.95 4.46 -8.52
C HIS A 174 18.87 3.19 -7.63
N PRO A 175 19.97 2.43 -7.45
CA PRO A 175 19.98 1.18 -6.67
C PRO A 175 19.30 1.30 -5.31
N SER A 176 19.56 2.37 -4.55
CA SER A 176 18.94 2.58 -3.24
C SER A 176 17.42 2.80 -3.30
N LYS A 177 16.90 3.42 -4.37
CA LYS A 177 15.44 3.55 -4.56
C LYS A 177 14.81 2.19 -4.80
N THR A 178 15.50 1.36 -5.52
CA THR A 178 15.11 -0.02 -5.80
C THR A 178 15.07 -0.83 -4.50
N ALA A 179 16.12 -0.72 -3.65
CA ALA A 179 16.16 -1.37 -2.35
C ALA A 179 15.01 -0.92 -1.44
N LEU A 180 14.76 0.38 -1.34
CA LEU A 180 13.63 0.91 -0.57
C LEU A 180 12.28 0.35 -1.05
N GLU A 181 12.07 0.28 -2.36
CA GLU A 181 10.82 -0.25 -2.94
C GLU A 181 10.68 -1.75 -2.67
N PHE A 182 11.77 -2.51 -2.76
CA PHE A 182 11.76 -3.93 -2.41
C PHE A 182 11.41 -4.13 -0.94
N LEU A 183 12.19 -3.55 -0.03
CA LEU A 183 12.00 -3.70 1.41
C LEU A 183 10.61 -3.22 1.87
N TRP A 184 10.06 -2.21 1.21
CA TRP A 184 8.69 -1.79 1.46
C TRP A 184 7.67 -2.83 0.98
N ARG A 185 7.84 -3.40 -0.22
CA ARG A 185 6.90 -4.40 -0.75
C ARG A 185 6.96 -5.75 -0.04
N THR A 186 8.10 -6.07 0.55
CA THR A 186 8.29 -7.30 1.34
C THR A 186 7.96 -7.12 2.82
N GLY A 187 7.56 -5.92 3.24
CA GLY A 187 7.11 -5.65 4.60
C GLY A 187 8.20 -5.34 5.62
N ASP A 188 9.48 -5.30 5.22
CA ASP A 188 10.59 -4.88 6.09
C ASP A 188 10.47 -3.41 6.47
N LEU A 189 10.04 -2.58 5.51
CA LEU A 189 9.82 -1.16 5.68
C LEU A 189 8.34 -0.80 5.50
N CYS A 190 7.93 0.25 6.21
CA CYS A 190 6.66 0.92 6.01
C CYS A 190 6.88 2.40 5.65
N VAL A 191 5.89 3.02 5.03
CA VAL A 191 5.84 4.46 4.86
C VAL A 191 5.39 5.09 6.17
N SER A 192 6.29 5.79 6.86
CA SER A 192 5.99 6.44 8.13
C SER A 192 5.21 7.75 7.95
N ARG A 193 5.49 8.48 6.87
CA ARG A 193 4.80 9.70 6.45
C ARG A 193 5.14 10.05 5.01
N ARG A 194 4.52 11.09 4.49
CA ARG A 194 4.94 11.70 3.22
C ARG A 194 5.41 13.14 3.44
N ASP A 195 6.55 13.49 2.85
CA ASP A 195 7.12 14.83 2.84
C ASP A 195 7.17 15.34 1.39
N GLY A 196 6.43 16.41 1.09
CA GLY A 196 6.26 16.89 -0.29
C GLY A 196 5.79 15.80 -1.27
N PHE A 197 4.93 14.90 -0.80
CA PHE A 197 4.45 13.69 -1.48
C PHE A 197 5.51 12.58 -1.66
N GLN A 198 6.75 12.77 -1.25
CA GLN A 198 7.76 11.70 -1.23
C GLN A 198 7.56 10.78 -0.02
N LYS A 199 7.73 9.49 -0.23
CA LYS A 199 7.68 8.50 0.84
C LYS A 199 8.87 8.68 1.79
N VAL A 200 8.60 8.71 3.08
CA VAL A 200 9.59 8.57 4.15
C VAL A 200 9.42 7.18 4.74
N TYR A 201 10.44 6.36 4.59
CA TYR A 201 10.43 4.96 5.01
C TYR A 201 11.03 4.81 6.40
N ASP A 202 10.46 3.92 7.19
CA ASP A 202 11.03 3.45 8.45
C ASP A 202 10.79 1.96 8.63
N LEU A 203 11.43 1.34 9.61
CA LEU A 203 11.24 -0.07 9.93
C LEU A 203 9.78 -0.34 10.28
N SER A 204 9.23 -1.45 9.78
CA SER A 204 7.83 -1.80 9.98
C SER A 204 7.43 -1.91 11.45
N ASN A 205 8.33 -2.44 12.29
CA ASN A 205 8.12 -2.55 13.73
C ASN A 205 8.13 -1.20 14.48
N ARG A 206 8.54 -0.10 13.83
CA ARG A 206 8.45 1.26 14.38
C ARG A 206 7.21 2.01 13.90
N VAL A 207 6.62 1.58 12.79
CA VAL A 207 5.46 2.24 12.18
C VAL A 207 4.15 1.56 12.54
N ILE A 208 4.13 0.23 12.49
CA ILE A 208 2.96 -0.59 12.80
C ILE A 208 2.87 -0.79 14.32
N PRO A 209 1.70 -0.59 14.94
CA PRO A 209 1.51 -0.84 16.37
C PRO A 209 1.99 -2.24 16.78
N GLU A 210 2.71 -2.33 17.89
CA GLU A 210 3.42 -3.53 18.31
C GLU A 210 2.52 -4.77 18.40
N HIS A 211 1.31 -4.61 18.96
CA HIS A 211 0.36 -5.71 19.09
C HIS A 211 -0.07 -6.29 17.73
N ILE A 212 -0.23 -5.45 16.69
CA ILE A 212 -0.55 -5.89 15.32
C ILE A 212 0.69 -6.44 14.62
N HIS A 213 1.83 -5.78 14.83
CA HIS A 213 3.09 -6.21 14.21
C HIS A 213 3.55 -7.58 14.74
N ARG A 214 3.17 -7.99 15.95
CA ARG A 214 3.50 -9.29 16.53
C ARG A 214 2.50 -10.40 16.19
N GLU A 215 1.35 -10.07 15.65
CA GLU A 215 0.39 -11.09 15.22
C GLU A 215 1.04 -12.01 14.17
N GLU A 216 0.80 -13.31 14.29
CA GLU A 216 1.29 -14.29 13.32
C GLU A 216 0.61 -14.10 11.95
N ALA A 217 1.30 -14.51 10.90
CA ALA A 217 0.71 -14.55 9.57
C ALA A 217 -0.41 -15.60 9.52
N HIS A 218 -1.52 -15.26 8.92
CA HIS A 218 -2.60 -16.20 8.69
C HIS A 218 -2.19 -17.35 7.75
N SER A 219 -2.80 -18.51 7.91
CA SER A 219 -2.66 -19.60 6.95
C SER A 219 -3.08 -19.14 5.53
N LYS A 220 -2.69 -19.89 4.51
CA LYS A 220 -3.12 -19.61 3.15
C LYS A 220 -4.65 -19.67 3.02
N GLU A 221 -5.24 -20.65 3.67
CA GLU A 221 -6.68 -20.90 3.66
C GLU A 221 -7.42 -19.76 4.34
N ASP A 222 -7.00 -19.36 5.53
CA ASP A 222 -7.59 -18.22 6.26
C ASP A 222 -7.45 -16.89 5.49
N PHE A 223 -6.29 -16.68 4.83
CA PHE A 223 -6.09 -15.51 4.00
C PHE A 223 -7.05 -15.48 2.80
N VAL A 224 -7.23 -16.61 2.11
CA VAL A 224 -8.15 -16.70 0.95
C VAL A 224 -9.59 -16.50 1.40
N ASP A 225 -10.00 -17.12 2.49
CA ASP A 225 -11.35 -16.99 3.04
C ASP A 225 -11.65 -15.54 3.44
N TRP A 226 -10.72 -14.92 4.18
CA TRP A 226 -10.81 -13.50 4.51
C TRP A 226 -10.88 -12.62 3.26
N ALA A 227 -10.03 -12.85 2.26
CA ALA A 227 -9.98 -12.01 1.06
C ALA A 227 -11.27 -12.10 0.25
N CYS A 228 -11.81 -13.31 0.05
CA CYS A 228 -13.08 -13.54 -0.64
C CYS A 228 -14.26 -12.92 0.13
N SER A 229 -14.34 -13.15 1.43
CA SER A 229 -15.38 -12.58 2.29
C SER A 229 -15.34 -11.05 2.28
N ALA A 230 -14.14 -10.49 2.45
CA ALA A 230 -13.93 -9.04 2.41
C ALA A 230 -14.25 -8.41 1.05
N ALA A 231 -13.99 -9.11 -0.06
CA ALA A 231 -14.36 -8.66 -1.40
C ALA A 231 -15.88 -8.68 -1.58
N LEU A 232 -16.56 -9.76 -1.19
CA LEU A 232 -18.03 -9.86 -1.22
C LEU A 232 -18.70 -8.76 -0.39
N ASP A 233 -18.20 -8.50 0.81
CA ASP A 233 -18.73 -7.43 1.66
C ASP A 233 -18.62 -6.05 0.99
N ARG A 234 -17.54 -5.79 0.26
CA ARG A 234 -17.30 -4.50 -0.42
C ARG A 234 -18.05 -4.36 -1.73
N LEU A 235 -18.26 -5.47 -2.44
CA LEU A 235 -18.99 -5.47 -3.71
C LEU A 235 -20.49 -5.66 -3.51
N GLY A 236 -20.90 -6.41 -2.47
CA GLY A 236 -22.27 -6.79 -2.18
C GLY A 236 -22.76 -7.99 -3.01
N PHE A 237 -22.12 -8.26 -4.13
CA PHE A 237 -22.27 -9.44 -5.00
C PHE A 237 -21.04 -9.52 -5.90
N ALA A 238 -20.69 -10.73 -6.33
CA ALA A 238 -19.58 -10.94 -7.25
C ALA A 238 -19.75 -12.26 -8.02
N ALA A 239 -19.23 -12.31 -9.23
CA ALA A 239 -19.01 -13.56 -9.94
C ALA A 239 -17.73 -14.25 -9.39
N PRO A 240 -17.60 -15.59 -9.51
CA PRO A 240 -16.40 -16.29 -9.03
C PRO A 240 -15.09 -15.71 -9.54
N GLY A 241 -15.02 -15.28 -10.81
CA GLY A 241 -13.81 -14.67 -11.39
C GLY A 241 -13.48 -13.26 -10.88
N GLU A 242 -14.39 -12.61 -10.15
CA GLU A 242 -14.13 -11.32 -9.51
C GLU A 242 -13.56 -11.48 -8.08
N LEU A 243 -13.59 -12.71 -7.54
CA LEU A 243 -13.05 -13.08 -6.24
C LEU A 243 -11.71 -13.82 -6.33
N ALA A 244 -11.35 -14.30 -7.53
CA ALA A 244 -10.09 -14.98 -7.81
C ALA A 244 -9.00 -13.96 -8.22
#